data_bbfc864c12064f75524a10ef0356ed8d
#
_entry.id   bbfc864c12064f75524a10ef0356ed8d
#
_cell.length_a   1.000
_cell.length_b   1.000
_cell.length_c   1.000
_cell.angle_alpha   90.00
_cell.angle_beta   90.00
_cell.angle_gamma   90.00
#
_symmetry.space_group_name_H-M   'P 1'
#
loop_
_entity.id
_entity.type
_entity.pdbx_description
1 polymer ?
#
loop_
_entity_poly.entity_id
_entity_poly.type
_entity_poly.pdbx_seq_one_letter_code
_entity_poly.pdbx_strand_id
1 'polypeptide(L)'
;EAAIPEEFGEPYREALTKLQKDAPPLSAEKVHRVLDGQLGTKWRERFASFDDTPVAAASIGQVHKGVWSDGREVAVKIQYPGADEALRADLKTMRRMTSVLKQLAPGADVQAVVDELIERTEMELDYRLEANNQRAFAKAYEGHPHFFIPRIVGSAPKVVVSEWIDGKLMSAIIRDGTPDERDLCGTRLFELTFDAPARVGMMHGDAHPGNFMMLPDGRMAVIDFGAVAPLPDGLPPEVGRMIRLALDKNYDQLLPTMERIGFIQKGEDISVEEVDAMLRQYVEPIEVPVFHYSRRWLRKQAANNMERSAEQIKMARQMNLPASLAIPLRVIASTVAISAQLDCHVPVRAMTEELIPGFADPV
;
A
#
# COMPACT_ATOMS: atom_id res chain seq x y z
N GLU A 1 3.65 13.18 -2.01
CA GLU A 1 2.72 14.32 -2.23
C GLU A 1 2.32 15.02 -0.93
N ALA A 2 2.06 14.31 0.16
CA ALA A 2 1.63 14.91 1.43
C ALA A 2 2.68 15.78 2.14
N ALA A 3 3.95 15.67 1.77
CA ALA A 3 5.08 16.37 2.37
C ALA A 3 5.53 17.64 1.59
N ILE A 4 4.92 17.96 0.45
CA ILE A 4 5.29 19.14 -0.36
C ILE A 4 4.46 20.34 0.14
N PRO A 5 5.10 21.48 0.49
CA PRO A 5 4.39 22.71 0.87
C PRO A 5 3.39 23.14 -0.20
N GLU A 6 2.24 23.68 0.19
CA GLU A 6 1.15 24.08 -0.73
C GLU A 6 1.61 25.02 -1.84
N GLU A 7 2.55 25.91 -1.52
CA GLU A 7 3.10 26.91 -2.47
C GLU A 7 3.84 26.27 -3.65
N PHE A 8 4.36 25.05 -3.51
CA PHE A 8 5.05 24.31 -4.56
C PHE A 8 4.24 23.11 -5.07
N GLY A 9 3.15 22.71 -4.39
CA GLY A 9 2.45 21.45 -4.63
C GLY A 9 1.45 21.48 -5.78
N GLU A 10 0.71 22.56 -6.02
CA GLU A 10 -0.37 22.59 -7.02
C GLU A 10 0.14 22.47 -8.46
N PRO A 11 1.12 23.25 -8.92
CA PRO A 11 1.64 23.12 -10.28
C PRO A 11 2.31 21.76 -10.56
N TYR A 12 2.98 21.19 -9.53
CA TYR A 12 3.58 19.85 -9.63
C TYR A 12 2.52 18.75 -9.65
N ARG A 13 1.46 18.87 -8.85
CA ARG A 13 0.33 17.93 -8.85
C ARG A 13 -0.40 17.91 -10.18
N GLU A 14 -0.69 19.08 -10.74
CA GLU A 14 -1.30 19.19 -12.05
C GLU A 14 -0.39 18.62 -13.14
N ALA A 15 0.92 18.91 -13.10
CA ALA A 15 1.88 18.40 -14.05
C ALA A 15 2.02 16.86 -13.96
N LEU A 16 2.12 16.28 -12.75
CA LEU A 16 2.18 14.83 -12.54
C LEU A 16 0.87 14.14 -12.93
N THR A 17 -0.27 14.71 -12.56
CA THR A 17 -1.59 14.19 -12.96
C THR A 17 -1.78 14.25 -14.48
N LYS A 18 -1.27 15.31 -15.10
CA LYS A 18 -1.29 15.48 -16.55
C LYS A 18 -0.37 14.46 -17.24
N LEU A 19 0.85 14.26 -16.72
CA LEU A 19 1.77 13.23 -17.25
C LEU A 19 1.20 11.82 -17.15
N GLN A 20 0.48 11.49 -16.08
CA GLN A 20 -0.19 10.19 -15.92
C GLN A 20 -1.41 10.03 -16.86
N LYS A 21 -2.12 11.14 -17.17
CA LYS A 21 -3.28 11.13 -18.08
C LYS A 21 -2.90 11.25 -19.56
N ASP A 22 -1.76 11.84 -19.87
CA ASP A 22 -1.35 12.18 -21.23
C ASP A 22 -0.56 11.09 -21.96
N ALA A 23 -0.33 9.92 -21.34
CA ALA A 23 0.19 8.76 -22.06
C ALA A 23 -0.92 8.27 -23.04
N PRO A 24 -0.74 8.41 -24.37
CA PRO A 24 -1.77 7.98 -25.30
C PRO A 24 -2.02 6.48 -25.14
N PRO A 25 -3.29 6.05 -25.14
CA PRO A 25 -3.61 4.63 -25.05
C PRO A 25 -2.97 3.85 -26.21
N LEU A 26 -2.64 2.59 -25.98
CA LEU A 26 -2.20 1.70 -27.04
C LEU A 26 -3.28 1.63 -28.13
N SER A 27 -2.85 1.59 -29.39
CA SER A 27 -3.76 1.28 -30.48
C SER A 27 -4.30 -0.16 -30.33
N ALA A 28 -5.54 -0.38 -30.76
CA ALA A 28 -6.18 -1.69 -30.76
C ALA A 28 -5.28 -2.78 -31.38
N GLU A 29 -4.56 -2.46 -32.47
CA GLU A 29 -3.62 -3.38 -33.10
C GLU A 29 -2.49 -3.85 -32.18
N LYS A 30 -1.93 -2.94 -31.35
CA LYS A 30 -0.88 -3.28 -30.37
C LYS A 30 -1.48 -4.12 -29.23
N VAL A 31 -2.67 -3.77 -28.75
CA VAL A 31 -3.42 -4.53 -27.75
C VAL A 31 -3.64 -5.97 -28.24
N HIS A 32 -4.17 -6.15 -29.46
CA HIS A 32 -4.42 -7.46 -30.05
C HIS A 32 -3.14 -8.29 -30.19
N ARG A 33 -2.02 -7.68 -30.59
CA ARG A 33 -0.72 -8.39 -30.64
C ARG A 33 -0.28 -8.91 -29.27
N VAL A 34 -0.49 -8.14 -28.19
CA VAL A 34 -0.20 -8.62 -26.84
C VAL A 34 -1.13 -9.78 -26.48
N LEU A 35 -2.43 -9.64 -26.73
CA LEU A 35 -3.40 -10.71 -26.46
C LEU A 35 -3.11 -11.98 -27.28
N ASP A 36 -2.78 -11.86 -28.57
CA ASP A 36 -2.35 -12.98 -29.41
C ASP A 36 -1.14 -13.71 -28.82
N GLY A 37 -0.13 -12.96 -28.39
CA GLY A 37 1.10 -13.53 -27.83
C GLY A 37 0.90 -14.14 -26.43
N GLN A 38 -0.02 -13.63 -25.64
CA GLN A 38 -0.22 -14.03 -24.24
C GLN A 38 -1.34 -15.06 -24.04
N LEU A 39 -2.43 -14.94 -24.79
CA LEU A 39 -3.61 -15.80 -24.68
C LEU A 39 -3.79 -16.74 -25.89
N GLY A 40 -2.93 -16.62 -26.90
CA GLY A 40 -2.98 -17.37 -28.15
C GLY A 40 -3.84 -16.68 -29.22
N THR A 41 -3.63 -17.01 -30.50
CA THR A 41 -4.28 -16.38 -31.67
C THR A 41 -5.80 -16.50 -31.69
N LYS A 42 -6.33 -17.40 -30.87
CA LYS A 42 -7.78 -17.60 -30.69
C LYS A 42 -8.35 -16.89 -29.44
N TRP A 43 -7.63 -15.91 -28.88
CA TRP A 43 -8.04 -15.24 -27.65
C TRP A 43 -9.46 -14.65 -27.74
N ARG A 44 -9.89 -14.18 -28.93
CA ARG A 44 -11.22 -13.63 -29.13
C ARG A 44 -12.35 -14.64 -28.85
N GLU A 45 -12.10 -15.93 -29.06
CA GLU A 45 -13.09 -16.99 -28.76
C GLU A 45 -13.36 -17.12 -27.23
N ARG A 46 -12.50 -16.54 -26.39
CA ARG A 46 -12.68 -16.52 -24.93
C ARG A 46 -13.61 -15.39 -24.46
N PHE A 47 -13.91 -14.44 -25.35
CA PHE A 47 -14.75 -13.27 -25.05
C PHE A 47 -16.02 -13.31 -25.90
N ALA A 48 -17.17 -13.05 -25.27
CA ALA A 48 -18.41 -12.73 -26.00
C ALA A 48 -18.33 -11.33 -26.60
N SER A 49 -17.65 -10.36 -25.90
CA SER A 49 -17.31 -9.05 -26.41
C SER A 49 -16.05 -8.52 -25.75
N PHE A 50 -15.31 -7.68 -26.45
CA PHE A 50 -14.12 -6.99 -25.95
C PHE A 50 -14.12 -5.55 -26.48
N ASP A 51 -13.98 -4.57 -25.54
CA ASP A 51 -13.90 -3.16 -25.92
C ASP A 51 -12.44 -2.80 -26.23
N ASP A 52 -12.17 -2.37 -27.44
CA ASP A 52 -10.83 -1.94 -27.87
C ASP A 52 -10.42 -0.59 -27.26
N THR A 53 -11.36 0.15 -26.67
CA THR A 53 -11.09 1.40 -25.97
C THR A 53 -10.79 1.10 -24.50
N PRO A 54 -9.61 1.48 -23.98
CA PRO A 54 -9.31 1.26 -22.56
C PRO A 54 -10.18 2.15 -21.67
N VAL A 55 -10.62 1.61 -20.54
CA VAL A 55 -11.41 2.31 -19.52
C VAL A 55 -10.53 3.01 -18.48
N ALA A 56 -9.27 2.58 -18.33
CA ALA A 56 -8.31 3.16 -17.39
C ALA A 56 -6.87 2.89 -17.82
N ALA A 57 -5.95 3.74 -17.36
CA ALA A 57 -4.53 3.47 -17.37
C ALA A 57 -4.16 2.69 -16.10
N ALA A 58 -3.14 1.80 -16.20
CA ALA A 58 -2.46 1.16 -15.09
C ALA A 58 -1.00 1.63 -15.04
N SER A 59 -0.25 1.32 -13.96
CA SER A 59 1.16 1.77 -13.79
C SER A 59 2.02 1.51 -15.03
N ILE A 60 1.96 0.29 -15.56
CA ILE A 60 2.74 -0.17 -16.71
C ILE A 60 1.86 -0.77 -17.82
N GLY A 61 0.57 -0.38 -17.88
CA GLY A 61 -0.39 -0.96 -18.80
C GLY A 61 -1.69 -0.17 -18.89
N GLN A 62 -2.71 -0.80 -19.42
CA GLN A 62 -4.07 -0.27 -19.50
C GLN A 62 -5.10 -1.36 -19.26
N VAL A 63 -6.31 -0.95 -18.87
CA VAL A 63 -7.43 -1.83 -18.54
C VAL A 63 -8.53 -1.66 -19.57
N HIS A 64 -9.03 -2.79 -20.09
CA HIS A 64 -10.17 -2.85 -21.00
C HIS A 64 -11.33 -3.56 -20.34
N LYS A 65 -12.56 -3.19 -20.72
CA LYS A 65 -13.78 -3.93 -20.34
C LYS A 65 -14.07 -4.98 -21.41
N GLY A 66 -14.59 -6.13 -20.97
CA GLY A 66 -15.05 -7.18 -21.86
C GLY A 66 -16.12 -8.03 -21.20
N VAL A 67 -16.73 -8.92 -21.99
CA VAL A 67 -17.60 -9.97 -21.51
C VAL A 67 -16.95 -11.31 -21.85
N TRP A 68 -16.68 -12.11 -20.84
CA TRP A 68 -16.09 -13.45 -21.03
C TRP A 68 -17.08 -14.38 -21.73
N SER A 69 -16.60 -15.48 -22.30
CA SER A 69 -17.46 -16.43 -23.06
C SER A 69 -18.56 -17.07 -22.22
N ASP A 70 -18.45 -17.06 -20.89
CA ASP A 70 -19.46 -17.56 -19.95
C ASP A 70 -20.48 -16.47 -19.51
N GLY A 71 -20.38 -15.26 -20.07
CA GLY A 71 -21.29 -14.14 -19.81
C GLY A 71 -20.87 -13.20 -18.69
N ARG A 72 -19.78 -13.48 -17.97
CA ARG A 72 -19.28 -12.55 -16.91
C ARG A 72 -18.66 -11.31 -17.51
N GLU A 73 -18.98 -10.15 -16.98
CA GLU A 73 -18.22 -8.93 -17.26
C GLU A 73 -16.82 -9.03 -16.63
N VAL A 74 -15.80 -8.61 -17.37
CA VAL A 74 -14.40 -8.72 -16.95
C VAL A 74 -13.61 -7.44 -17.21
N ALA A 75 -12.63 -7.19 -16.32
CA ALA A 75 -11.55 -6.24 -16.51
C ALA A 75 -10.33 -6.99 -17.09
N VAL A 76 -9.77 -6.48 -18.16
CA VAL A 76 -8.60 -7.05 -18.84
C VAL A 76 -7.45 -6.06 -18.74
N LYS A 77 -6.53 -6.29 -17.80
CA LYS A 77 -5.33 -5.50 -17.59
C LYS A 77 -4.23 -6.02 -18.50
N ILE A 78 -3.69 -5.14 -19.34
CA ILE A 78 -2.73 -5.48 -20.41
C ILE A 78 -1.49 -4.60 -20.24
N GLN A 79 -0.32 -5.22 -20.14
CA GLN A 79 0.96 -4.53 -19.99
C GLN A 79 1.37 -3.86 -21.32
N TYR A 80 1.96 -2.69 -21.23
CA TYR A 80 2.54 -2.00 -22.40
C TYR A 80 3.69 -2.81 -23.00
N PRO A 81 3.71 -3.03 -24.34
CA PRO A 81 4.82 -3.65 -25.02
C PRO A 81 6.13 -2.89 -24.77
N GLY A 82 7.18 -3.59 -24.38
CA GLY A 82 8.49 -2.99 -24.10
C GLY A 82 8.63 -2.35 -22.73
N ALA A 83 7.56 -2.27 -21.91
CA ALA A 83 7.64 -1.72 -20.56
C ALA A 83 8.61 -2.50 -19.67
N ASP A 84 8.60 -3.83 -19.79
CA ASP A 84 9.53 -4.72 -19.08
C ASP A 84 11.00 -4.47 -19.49
N GLU A 85 11.28 -4.29 -20.77
CA GLU A 85 12.63 -4.01 -21.27
C GLU A 85 13.14 -2.64 -20.83
N ALA A 86 12.28 -1.60 -20.95
CA ALA A 86 12.59 -0.23 -20.52
C ALA A 86 12.88 -0.19 -19.02
N LEU A 87 11.99 -0.76 -18.22
CA LEU A 87 12.10 -0.74 -16.75
C LEU A 87 13.35 -1.50 -16.27
N ARG A 88 13.66 -2.67 -16.86
CA ARG A 88 14.89 -3.41 -16.58
C ARG A 88 16.16 -2.62 -16.96
N ALA A 89 16.12 -1.84 -18.04
CA ALA A 89 17.24 -0.97 -18.43
C ALA A 89 17.45 0.16 -17.41
N ASP A 90 16.37 0.76 -16.93
CA ASP A 90 16.41 1.80 -15.89
C ASP A 90 16.95 1.25 -14.56
N LEU A 91 16.47 0.09 -14.12
CA LEU A 91 16.98 -0.59 -12.93
C LEU A 91 18.47 -0.93 -13.01
N LYS A 92 18.93 -1.38 -14.18
CA LYS A 92 20.35 -1.62 -14.43
C LYS A 92 21.18 -0.33 -14.33
N THR A 93 20.63 0.77 -14.78
CA THR A 93 21.27 2.09 -14.68
C THR A 93 21.33 2.54 -13.21
N MET A 94 20.24 2.41 -12.45
CA MET A 94 20.22 2.69 -11.01
C MET A 94 21.25 1.86 -10.25
N ARG A 95 21.33 0.56 -10.53
CA ARG A 95 22.35 -0.33 -9.91
C ARG A 95 23.77 0.14 -10.18
N ARG A 96 24.06 0.66 -11.38
CA ARG A 96 25.38 1.23 -11.69
C ARG A 96 25.67 2.55 -10.95
N MET A 97 24.61 3.34 -10.68
CA MET A 97 24.75 4.61 -9.96
C MET A 97 24.81 4.45 -8.43
N THR A 98 24.57 3.25 -7.89
CA THR A 98 24.56 3.01 -6.43
C THR A 98 25.86 3.44 -5.76
N SER A 99 27.02 3.25 -6.41
CA SER A 99 28.33 3.67 -5.87
C SER A 99 28.45 5.20 -5.73
N VAL A 100 27.88 5.94 -6.66
CA VAL A 100 27.83 7.41 -6.62
C VAL A 100 26.84 7.89 -5.56
N LEU A 101 25.67 7.28 -5.50
CA LEU A 101 24.65 7.60 -4.50
C LEU A 101 25.13 7.33 -3.07
N LYS A 102 25.92 6.29 -2.84
CA LYS A 102 26.58 6.02 -1.54
C LYS A 102 27.49 7.15 -1.09
N GLN A 103 28.18 7.81 -2.03
CA GLN A 103 29.05 8.95 -1.71
C GLN A 103 28.25 10.22 -1.34
N LEU A 104 27.05 10.38 -1.93
CA LEU A 104 26.17 11.51 -1.67
C LEU A 104 25.35 11.34 -0.38
N ALA A 105 25.13 10.12 0.07
CA ALA A 105 24.36 9.79 1.27
C ALA A 105 25.10 8.78 2.17
N PRO A 106 26.21 9.15 2.79
CA PRO A 106 27.09 8.22 3.52
C PRO A 106 26.48 7.60 4.78
N GLY A 107 25.30 8.06 5.20
CA GLY A 107 24.56 7.52 6.35
C GLY A 107 23.39 6.59 5.98
N ALA A 108 23.13 6.35 4.67
CA ALA A 108 22.03 5.53 4.21
C ALA A 108 22.54 4.22 3.57
N ASP A 109 21.84 3.12 3.82
CA ASP A 109 22.08 1.87 3.08
C ASP A 109 21.44 1.94 1.68
N VAL A 110 22.10 2.74 0.81
CA VAL A 110 21.63 2.96 -0.58
C VAL A 110 21.57 1.64 -1.35
N GLN A 111 22.42 0.65 -1.02
CA GLN A 111 22.39 -0.64 -1.69
C GLN A 111 21.09 -1.39 -1.40
N ALA A 112 20.72 -1.49 -0.12
CA ALA A 112 19.49 -2.17 0.28
C ALA A 112 18.25 -1.50 -0.35
N VAL A 113 18.22 -0.15 -0.37
CA VAL A 113 17.12 0.61 -1.00
C VAL A 113 17.03 0.33 -2.51
N VAL A 114 18.15 0.31 -3.22
CA VAL A 114 18.17 0.03 -4.66
C VAL A 114 17.79 -1.41 -4.94
N ASP A 115 18.30 -2.37 -4.16
CA ASP A 115 17.99 -3.80 -4.34
C ASP A 115 16.49 -4.07 -4.05
N GLU A 116 15.91 -3.46 -3.01
CA GLU A 116 14.47 -3.51 -2.73
C GLU A 116 13.63 -2.93 -3.88
N LEU A 117 14.03 -1.79 -4.43
CA LEU A 117 13.33 -1.17 -5.55
C LEU A 117 13.38 -2.06 -6.80
N ILE A 118 14.54 -2.69 -7.06
CA ILE A 118 14.69 -3.64 -8.19
C ILE A 118 13.76 -4.83 -8.01
N GLU A 119 13.80 -5.47 -6.84
CA GLU A 119 12.97 -6.64 -6.55
C GLU A 119 11.48 -6.34 -6.70
N ARG A 120 11.02 -5.21 -6.18
CA ARG A 120 9.62 -4.78 -6.34
C ARG A 120 9.23 -4.55 -7.78
N THR A 121 10.08 -3.86 -8.52
CA THR A 121 9.81 -3.56 -9.92
C THR A 121 9.78 -4.85 -10.75
N GLU A 122 10.66 -5.81 -10.46
CA GLU A 122 10.63 -7.12 -11.14
C GLU A 122 9.36 -7.92 -10.82
N MET A 123 8.83 -7.83 -9.59
CA MET A 123 7.56 -8.45 -9.23
C MET A 123 6.37 -7.83 -10.00
N GLU A 124 6.35 -6.52 -10.21
CA GLU A 124 5.30 -5.84 -11.00
C GLU A 124 5.30 -6.21 -12.48
N LEU A 125 6.42 -6.75 -13.00
CA LEU A 125 6.54 -7.11 -14.42
C LEU A 125 5.87 -8.44 -14.79
N ASP A 126 5.54 -9.31 -13.83
CA ASP A 126 4.87 -10.59 -14.10
C ASP A 126 3.47 -10.62 -13.50
N TYR A 127 2.46 -10.31 -14.31
CA TYR A 127 1.06 -10.30 -13.91
C TYR A 127 0.52 -11.64 -13.39
N ARG A 128 1.25 -12.76 -13.56
CA ARG A 128 0.90 -14.03 -12.92
C ARG A 128 1.10 -13.98 -11.40
N LEU A 129 2.11 -13.23 -10.93
CA LEU A 129 2.33 -13.03 -9.49
C LEU A 129 1.17 -12.24 -8.90
N GLU A 130 0.79 -11.12 -9.54
CA GLU A 130 -0.39 -10.34 -9.16
C GLU A 130 -1.66 -11.22 -9.11
N ALA A 131 -1.90 -12.02 -10.16
CA ALA A 131 -3.04 -12.92 -10.23
C ALA A 131 -3.03 -13.99 -9.12
N ASN A 132 -1.87 -14.50 -8.72
CA ASN A 132 -1.74 -15.47 -7.64
C ASN A 132 -2.04 -14.84 -6.27
N ASN A 133 -1.52 -13.64 -6.03
CA ASN A 133 -1.83 -12.86 -4.84
C ASN A 133 -3.35 -12.60 -4.75
N GLN A 134 -3.94 -12.11 -5.83
CA GLN A 134 -5.38 -11.84 -5.89
C GLN A 134 -6.22 -13.10 -5.64
N ARG A 135 -5.82 -14.27 -6.17
CA ARG A 135 -6.51 -15.55 -5.88
C ARG A 135 -6.46 -15.92 -4.41
N ALA A 136 -5.31 -15.70 -3.76
CA ALA A 136 -5.16 -15.97 -2.32
C ALA A 136 -6.08 -15.07 -1.50
N PHE A 137 -6.11 -13.77 -1.79
CA PHE A 137 -7.02 -12.82 -1.14
C PHE A 137 -8.48 -13.15 -1.45
N ALA A 138 -8.85 -13.43 -2.70
CA ALA A 138 -10.22 -13.77 -3.08
C ALA A 138 -10.74 -15.01 -2.33
N LYS A 139 -9.88 -16.01 -2.14
CA LYS A 139 -10.22 -17.22 -1.36
C LYS A 139 -10.41 -16.90 0.12
N ALA A 140 -9.51 -16.11 0.72
CA ALA A 140 -9.54 -15.79 2.15
C ALA A 140 -10.69 -14.85 2.54
N TYR A 141 -11.10 -13.98 1.62
CA TYR A 141 -12.21 -13.03 1.81
C TYR A 141 -13.52 -13.46 1.15
N GLU A 142 -13.66 -14.74 0.74
CA GLU A 142 -14.91 -15.23 0.16
C GLU A 142 -16.06 -15.12 1.15
N GLY A 143 -17.14 -14.41 0.75
CA GLY A 143 -18.30 -14.17 1.62
C GLY A 143 -18.08 -13.18 2.75
N HIS A 144 -16.95 -12.46 2.78
CA HIS A 144 -16.66 -11.49 3.85
C HIS A 144 -17.66 -10.32 3.81
N PRO A 145 -18.19 -9.89 4.98
CA PRO A 145 -19.21 -8.84 5.02
C PRO A 145 -18.72 -7.46 4.59
N HIS A 146 -17.39 -7.21 4.68
CA HIS A 146 -16.81 -5.89 4.47
C HIS A 146 -15.93 -5.79 3.22
N PHE A 147 -15.50 -6.93 2.65
CA PHE A 147 -14.57 -6.93 1.52
C PHE A 147 -15.07 -7.77 0.36
N PHE A 148 -14.72 -7.32 -0.83
CA PHE A 148 -14.92 -8.06 -2.07
C PHE A 148 -13.62 -8.06 -2.88
N ILE A 149 -13.15 -9.24 -3.24
CA ILE A 149 -11.97 -9.40 -4.08
C ILE A 149 -12.40 -10.04 -5.40
N PRO A 150 -12.23 -9.36 -6.54
CA PRO A 150 -12.63 -9.91 -7.84
C PRO A 150 -11.89 -11.21 -8.12
N ARG A 151 -12.61 -12.22 -8.62
CA ARG A 151 -11.99 -13.49 -8.97
C ARG A 151 -11.19 -13.36 -10.26
N ILE A 152 -10.05 -14.03 -10.31
CA ILE A 152 -9.24 -14.13 -11.52
C ILE A 152 -9.89 -15.15 -12.46
N VAL A 153 -10.21 -14.70 -13.68
CA VAL A 153 -10.77 -15.50 -14.77
C VAL A 153 -9.67 -16.09 -15.64
N GLY A 154 -8.61 -15.32 -15.88
CA GLY A 154 -7.45 -15.74 -16.65
C GLY A 154 -6.20 -14.93 -16.34
N SER A 155 -5.02 -15.51 -16.55
CA SER A 155 -3.75 -14.78 -16.37
C SER A 155 -2.66 -15.32 -17.30
N ALA A 156 -1.80 -14.41 -17.72
CA ALA A 156 -0.59 -14.65 -18.47
C ALA A 156 0.48 -13.64 -18.02
N PRO A 157 1.76 -13.76 -18.40
CA PRO A 157 2.81 -12.84 -17.93
C PRO A 157 2.50 -11.35 -18.11
N LYS A 158 1.80 -10.97 -19.18
CA LYS A 158 1.50 -9.56 -19.52
C LYS A 158 -0.02 -9.26 -19.58
N VAL A 159 -0.86 -10.20 -19.15
CA VAL A 159 -2.33 -10.05 -19.17
C VAL A 159 -2.92 -10.66 -17.93
N VAL A 160 -3.78 -9.93 -17.23
CA VAL A 160 -4.64 -10.48 -16.18
C VAL A 160 -6.10 -10.13 -16.49
N VAL A 161 -6.97 -11.12 -16.32
CA VAL A 161 -8.41 -11.00 -16.51
C VAL A 161 -9.09 -11.31 -15.19
N SER A 162 -9.81 -10.35 -14.64
CA SER A 162 -10.57 -10.47 -13.40
C SER A 162 -12.04 -10.09 -13.62
N GLU A 163 -12.90 -10.45 -12.69
CA GLU A 163 -14.29 -10.00 -12.69
C GLU A 163 -14.34 -8.47 -12.69
N TRP A 164 -15.27 -7.89 -13.46
CA TRP A 164 -15.54 -6.46 -13.47
C TRP A 164 -16.25 -6.03 -12.20
N ILE A 165 -15.90 -4.85 -11.71
CA ILE A 165 -16.50 -4.27 -10.50
C ILE A 165 -17.12 -2.92 -10.85
N ASP A 166 -18.37 -2.74 -10.46
CA ASP A 166 -19.03 -1.44 -10.46
C ASP A 166 -19.02 -0.86 -9.04
N GLY A 167 -18.19 0.16 -8.85
CA GLY A 167 -18.02 0.82 -7.56
C GLY A 167 -17.45 2.22 -7.70
N LYS A 168 -17.44 2.96 -6.61
CA LYS A 168 -16.87 4.31 -6.54
C LYS A 168 -15.42 4.23 -6.09
N LEU A 169 -14.48 4.64 -6.93
CA LEU A 169 -13.05 4.68 -6.60
C LEU A 169 -12.79 5.50 -5.33
N MET A 170 -11.88 5.04 -4.47
CA MET A 170 -11.46 5.79 -3.28
C MET A 170 -10.92 7.18 -3.66
N SER A 171 -10.22 7.32 -4.79
CA SER A 171 -9.76 8.61 -5.30
C SER A 171 -10.91 9.59 -5.60
N ALA A 172 -12.06 9.10 -6.04
CA ALA A 172 -13.27 9.91 -6.21
C ALA A 172 -13.91 10.25 -4.85
N ILE A 173 -13.87 9.33 -3.87
CA ILE A 173 -14.35 9.59 -2.51
C ILE A 173 -13.49 10.66 -1.82
N ILE A 174 -12.17 10.62 -1.99
CA ILE A 174 -11.25 11.65 -1.47
C ILE A 174 -11.62 13.04 -2.03
N ARG A 175 -11.95 13.11 -3.33
CA ARG A 175 -12.29 14.37 -4.00
C ARG A 175 -13.68 14.87 -3.66
N ASP A 176 -14.69 14.02 -3.79
CA ASP A 176 -16.11 14.40 -3.83
C ASP A 176 -17.01 13.60 -2.88
N GLY A 177 -16.44 12.73 -2.00
CA GLY A 177 -17.21 11.88 -1.09
C GLY A 177 -17.88 12.65 0.04
N THR A 178 -19.00 12.13 0.53
CA THR A 178 -19.63 12.59 1.76
C THR A 178 -18.77 12.22 2.98
N PRO A 179 -18.97 12.86 4.17
CA PRO A 179 -18.28 12.46 5.40
C PRO A 179 -18.46 10.96 5.71
N ASP A 180 -19.68 10.43 5.60
CA ASP A 180 -19.99 9.03 5.89
C ASP A 180 -19.27 8.08 4.92
N GLU A 181 -19.19 8.41 3.61
CA GLU A 181 -18.44 7.63 2.63
C GLU A 181 -16.93 7.62 2.96
N ARG A 182 -16.39 8.75 3.41
CA ARG A 182 -14.98 8.88 3.78
C ARG A 182 -14.66 8.10 5.05
N ASP A 183 -15.53 8.19 6.07
CA ASP A 183 -15.38 7.49 7.34
C ASP A 183 -15.47 5.98 7.13
N LEU A 184 -16.44 5.50 6.34
CA LEU A 184 -16.56 4.10 5.99
C LEU A 184 -15.33 3.61 5.20
N CYS A 185 -14.88 4.38 4.21
CA CYS A 185 -13.74 4.03 3.37
C CYS A 185 -12.44 3.95 4.19
N GLY A 186 -12.19 4.92 5.09
CA GLY A 186 -11.05 4.90 6.00
C GLY A 186 -11.10 3.72 6.98
N THR A 187 -12.28 3.44 7.53
CA THR A 187 -12.49 2.28 8.43
C THR A 187 -12.16 0.98 7.71
N ARG A 188 -12.66 0.76 6.48
CA ARG A 188 -12.36 -0.44 5.70
C ARG A 188 -10.88 -0.56 5.35
N LEU A 189 -10.21 0.55 5.06
CA LEU A 189 -8.78 0.54 4.74
C LEU A 189 -7.93 0.10 5.96
N PHE A 190 -8.23 0.60 7.17
CA PHE A 190 -7.58 0.14 8.39
C PHE A 190 -7.88 -1.32 8.70
N GLU A 191 -9.15 -1.73 8.57
CA GLU A 191 -9.57 -3.12 8.78
C GLU A 191 -8.80 -4.08 7.87
N LEU A 192 -8.71 -3.79 6.56
CA LEU A 192 -7.91 -4.59 5.63
C LEU A 192 -6.43 -4.66 6.04
N THR A 193 -5.87 -3.51 6.44
CA THR A 193 -4.45 -3.40 6.84
C THR A 193 -4.14 -4.29 8.04
N PHE A 194 -5.03 -4.39 9.02
CA PHE A 194 -4.81 -5.15 10.24
C PHE A 194 -5.26 -6.61 10.15
N ASP A 195 -6.31 -6.92 9.39
CA ASP A 195 -6.87 -8.27 9.25
C ASP A 195 -6.09 -9.15 8.24
N ALA A 196 -5.63 -8.59 7.13
CA ALA A 196 -5.01 -9.36 6.06
C ALA A 196 -3.77 -10.17 6.49
N PRO A 197 -2.87 -9.67 7.37
CA PRO A 197 -1.74 -10.46 7.86
C PRO A 197 -2.15 -11.77 8.53
N ALA A 198 -3.18 -11.75 9.36
CA ALA A 198 -3.67 -12.95 10.06
C ALA A 198 -4.51 -13.84 9.14
N ARG A 199 -5.32 -13.25 8.27
CA ARG A 199 -6.27 -13.97 7.41
C ARG A 199 -5.63 -14.62 6.18
N VAL A 200 -4.68 -13.91 5.56
CA VAL A 200 -4.07 -14.32 4.27
C VAL A 200 -2.61 -14.72 4.43
N GLY A 201 -1.95 -14.31 5.52
CA GLY A 201 -0.50 -14.40 5.67
C GLY A 201 0.25 -13.41 4.76
N MET A 202 -0.43 -12.35 4.35
CA MET A 202 0.10 -11.32 3.47
C MET A 202 -0.46 -9.95 3.83
N MET A 203 0.27 -8.89 3.49
CA MET A 203 -0.15 -7.51 3.67
C MET A 203 -0.25 -6.81 2.31
N HIS A 204 -1.34 -6.09 2.06
CA HIS A 204 -1.47 -5.28 0.85
C HIS A 204 -0.50 -4.09 0.94
N GLY A 205 0.53 -4.10 0.11
CA GLY A 205 1.69 -3.21 0.21
C GLY A 205 1.52 -1.84 -0.45
N ASP A 206 0.44 -1.62 -1.21
CA ASP A 206 0.18 -0.39 -1.94
C ASP A 206 -1.21 0.18 -1.62
N ALA A 207 -1.27 1.05 -0.63
CA ALA A 207 -2.50 1.72 -0.22
C ALA A 207 -2.93 2.86 -1.18
N HIS A 208 -2.50 2.83 -2.46
CA HIS A 208 -2.87 3.86 -3.43
C HIS A 208 -4.40 3.93 -3.64
N PRO A 209 -5.03 5.14 -3.63
CA PRO A 209 -6.49 5.28 -3.73
C PRO A 209 -7.12 4.73 -5.02
N GLY A 210 -6.32 4.48 -6.05
CA GLY A 210 -6.75 3.84 -7.30
C GLY A 210 -6.95 2.33 -7.19
N ASN A 211 -6.47 1.70 -6.11
CA ASN A 211 -6.51 0.25 -5.92
C ASN A 211 -7.75 -0.22 -5.15
N PHE A 212 -8.60 0.72 -4.69
CA PHE A 212 -9.76 0.45 -3.86
C PHE A 212 -11.03 1.10 -4.41
N MET A 213 -12.14 0.38 -4.34
CA MET A 213 -13.47 0.86 -4.71
C MET A 213 -14.47 0.56 -3.59
N MET A 214 -15.37 1.49 -3.31
CA MET A 214 -16.52 1.24 -2.44
C MET A 214 -17.70 0.78 -3.28
N LEU A 215 -18.27 -0.38 -2.92
CA LEU A 215 -19.46 -0.94 -3.55
C LEU A 215 -20.72 -0.32 -2.97
N PRO A 216 -21.85 -0.36 -3.70
CA PRO A 216 -23.13 0.18 -3.21
C PRO A 216 -23.63 -0.46 -1.90
N ASP A 217 -23.20 -1.68 -1.60
CA ASP A 217 -23.55 -2.41 -0.37
C ASP A 217 -22.63 -2.11 0.82
N GLY A 218 -21.65 -1.18 0.66
CA GLY A 218 -20.73 -0.75 1.70
C GLY A 218 -19.49 -1.64 1.87
N ARG A 219 -19.31 -2.66 1.02
CA ARG A 219 -18.06 -3.43 0.97
C ARG A 219 -16.98 -2.64 0.22
N MET A 220 -15.74 -2.84 0.64
CA MET A 220 -14.58 -2.37 -0.12
C MET A 220 -14.11 -3.45 -1.09
N ALA A 221 -14.02 -3.13 -2.37
CA ALA A 221 -13.35 -3.96 -3.35
C ALA A 221 -11.87 -3.55 -3.47
N VAL A 222 -10.98 -4.55 -3.56
CA VAL A 222 -9.55 -4.37 -3.80
C VAL A 222 -9.25 -4.91 -5.20
N ILE A 223 -8.69 -4.06 -6.07
CA ILE A 223 -8.62 -4.34 -7.51
C ILE A 223 -7.21 -4.44 -8.08
N ASP A 224 -6.18 -4.21 -7.27
CA ASP A 224 -4.76 -4.38 -7.65
C ASP A 224 -4.01 -5.15 -6.56
N PHE A 225 -3.19 -6.13 -6.96
CA PHE A 225 -2.40 -6.98 -6.07
C PHE A 225 -0.93 -7.11 -6.53
N GLY A 226 -0.45 -6.14 -7.31
CA GLY A 226 0.92 -6.09 -7.80
C GLY A 226 1.95 -5.91 -6.67
N ALA A 227 1.57 -5.17 -5.62
CA ALA A 227 2.43 -4.93 -4.47
C ALA A 227 1.85 -5.58 -3.20
N VAL A 228 2.18 -6.83 -2.98
CA VAL A 228 1.79 -7.60 -1.77
C VAL A 228 3.04 -8.07 -1.05
N ALA A 229 3.07 -7.92 0.27
CA ALA A 229 4.18 -8.33 1.12
C ALA A 229 3.83 -9.61 1.89
N PRO A 230 4.63 -10.68 1.78
CA PRO A 230 4.43 -11.89 2.57
C PRO A 230 4.63 -11.61 4.07
N LEU A 231 3.69 -12.10 4.88
CA LEU A 231 3.74 -12.12 6.35
C LEU A 231 3.14 -13.46 6.82
N PRO A 232 3.82 -14.58 6.55
CA PRO A 232 3.25 -15.92 6.76
C PRO A 232 2.87 -16.20 8.22
N ASP A 233 3.55 -15.55 9.16
CA ASP A 233 3.30 -15.68 10.61
C ASP A 233 2.38 -14.54 11.13
N GLY A 234 1.83 -13.71 10.25
CA GLY A 234 1.06 -12.52 10.62
C GLY A 234 1.91 -11.41 11.22
N LEU A 235 1.25 -10.43 11.85
CA LEU A 235 1.96 -9.40 12.61
C LEU A 235 2.53 -9.98 13.91
N PRO A 236 3.81 -9.69 14.23
CA PRO A 236 4.39 -10.14 15.49
C PRO A 236 3.61 -9.59 16.71
N PRO A 237 3.28 -10.44 17.73
CA PRO A 237 2.54 -9.97 18.91
C PRO A 237 3.26 -8.87 19.69
N GLU A 238 4.57 -8.78 19.56
CA GLU A 238 5.40 -7.73 20.16
C GLU A 238 4.99 -6.34 19.69
N VAL A 239 4.45 -6.20 18.45
CA VAL A 239 3.96 -4.92 17.92
C VAL A 239 2.77 -4.42 18.75
N GLY A 240 1.77 -5.27 18.94
CA GLY A 240 0.60 -4.92 19.77
C GLY A 240 0.99 -4.66 21.21
N ARG A 241 1.89 -5.48 21.78
CA ARG A 241 2.40 -5.28 23.15
C ARG A 241 3.13 -3.95 23.30
N MET A 242 3.99 -3.57 22.35
CA MET A 242 4.65 -2.25 22.37
C MET A 242 3.64 -1.10 22.32
N ILE A 243 2.67 -1.18 21.42
CA ILE A 243 1.63 -0.16 21.30
C ILE A 243 0.84 -0.05 22.62
N ARG A 244 0.51 -1.16 23.24
CA ARG A 244 -0.19 -1.20 24.53
C ARG A 244 0.64 -0.59 25.65
N LEU A 245 1.91 -1.00 25.79
CA LEU A 245 2.82 -0.44 26.80
C LEU A 245 3.05 1.04 26.64
N ALA A 246 3.16 1.53 25.39
CA ALA A 246 3.29 2.96 25.10
C ALA A 246 2.02 3.73 25.46
N LEU A 247 0.84 3.18 25.16
CA LEU A 247 -0.45 3.75 25.51
C LEU A 247 -0.65 3.86 27.03
N ASP A 248 -0.26 2.81 27.75
CA ASP A 248 -0.33 2.76 29.21
C ASP A 248 0.82 3.52 29.91
N LYS A 249 1.76 4.10 29.12
CA LYS A 249 2.98 4.80 29.60
C LYS A 249 3.84 3.93 30.51
N ASN A 250 3.83 2.63 30.28
CA ASN A 250 4.62 1.67 31.04
C ASN A 250 6.03 1.53 30.41
N TYR A 251 6.85 2.55 30.59
CA TYR A 251 8.19 2.61 29.98
C TYR A 251 9.17 1.61 30.58
N ASP A 252 8.95 1.19 31.85
CA ASP A 252 9.78 0.17 32.54
C ASP A 252 9.76 -1.17 31.80
N GLN A 253 8.66 -1.51 31.15
CA GLN A 253 8.51 -2.70 30.33
C GLN A 253 8.69 -2.43 28.84
N LEU A 254 8.36 -1.22 28.37
CA LEU A 254 8.45 -0.82 26.97
C LEU A 254 9.90 -0.83 26.48
N LEU A 255 10.82 -0.15 27.19
CA LEU A 255 12.22 -0.04 26.77
C LEU A 255 12.90 -1.41 26.63
N PRO A 256 12.84 -2.33 27.62
CA PRO A 256 13.36 -3.69 27.46
C PRO A 256 12.69 -4.47 26.34
N THR A 257 11.40 -4.23 26.06
CA THR A 257 10.71 -4.88 24.95
C THR A 257 11.24 -4.38 23.61
N MET A 258 11.45 -3.07 23.45
CA MET A 258 12.02 -2.46 22.25
C MET A 258 13.46 -2.92 21.99
N GLU A 259 14.28 -3.06 23.04
CA GLU A 259 15.64 -3.61 22.93
C GLU A 259 15.59 -5.09 22.47
N ARG A 260 14.73 -5.91 23.08
CA ARG A 260 14.59 -7.34 22.77
C ARG A 260 14.22 -7.61 21.32
N ILE A 261 13.35 -6.80 20.74
CA ILE A 261 12.91 -6.94 19.33
C ILE A 261 13.81 -6.18 18.35
N GLY A 262 14.83 -5.47 18.85
CA GLY A 262 15.85 -4.84 18.05
C GLY A 262 15.51 -3.43 17.53
N PHE A 263 14.49 -2.76 18.09
CA PHE A 263 14.26 -1.33 17.81
C PHE A 263 15.30 -0.43 18.46
N ILE A 264 15.74 -0.79 19.67
CA ILE A 264 16.83 -0.11 20.36
C ILE A 264 18.06 -1.01 20.26
N GLN A 265 19.21 -0.44 19.89
CA GLN A 265 20.47 -1.18 19.84
C GLN A 265 20.91 -1.49 21.28
N LYS A 266 21.42 -2.71 21.49
CA LYS A 266 21.77 -3.18 22.81
C LYS A 266 22.87 -2.31 23.46
N GLY A 267 22.59 -1.80 24.65
CA GLY A 267 23.50 -0.97 25.43
C GLY A 267 23.46 0.52 25.08
N GLU A 268 22.52 0.94 24.24
CA GLU A 268 22.25 2.35 24.02
C GLU A 268 21.31 2.89 25.11
N ASP A 269 21.61 4.11 25.58
CA ASP A 269 20.81 4.83 26.58
C ASP A 269 19.90 5.82 25.85
N ILE A 270 18.62 5.48 25.76
CA ILE A 270 17.56 6.31 25.17
C ILE A 270 16.61 6.73 26.28
N SER A 271 16.31 8.02 26.36
CA SER A 271 15.41 8.54 27.39
C SER A 271 13.94 8.18 27.11
N VAL A 272 13.14 8.14 28.18
CA VAL A 272 11.69 7.93 28.10
C VAL A 272 11.03 9.00 27.22
N GLU A 273 11.47 10.24 27.35
CA GLU A 273 10.95 11.39 26.61
C GLU A 273 11.18 11.25 25.11
N GLU A 274 12.35 10.72 24.71
CA GLU A 274 12.68 10.47 23.31
C GLU A 274 11.79 9.39 22.72
N VAL A 275 11.57 8.29 23.45
CA VAL A 275 10.69 7.19 23.03
C VAL A 275 9.24 7.64 22.97
N ASP A 276 8.73 8.37 23.97
CA ASP A 276 7.37 8.92 23.98
C ASP A 276 7.13 9.83 22.76
N ALA A 277 8.06 10.74 22.50
CA ALA A 277 7.95 11.65 21.35
C ALA A 277 7.91 10.90 20.01
N MET A 278 8.71 9.84 19.87
CA MET A 278 8.73 9.01 18.65
C MET A 278 7.43 8.21 18.47
N LEU A 279 6.93 7.60 19.55
CA LEU A 279 5.75 6.73 19.49
C LEU A 279 4.44 7.51 19.46
N ARG A 280 4.42 8.79 19.82
CA ARG A 280 3.21 9.62 19.94
C ARG A 280 2.34 9.60 18.70
N GLN A 281 2.92 9.68 17.51
CA GLN A 281 2.17 9.63 16.24
C GLN A 281 1.40 8.31 16.04
N TYR A 282 1.83 7.22 16.67
CA TYR A 282 1.18 5.91 16.61
C TYR A 282 0.20 5.70 17.77
N VAL A 283 0.45 6.35 18.90
CA VAL A 283 -0.35 6.20 20.12
C VAL A 283 -1.51 7.20 20.17
N GLU A 284 -1.29 8.47 19.78
CA GLU A 284 -2.31 9.52 19.78
C GLU A 284 -3.65 9.08 19.13
N PRO A 285 -3.66 8.39 17.96
CA PRO A 285 -4.91 7.91 17.37
C PRO A 285 -5.67 6.89 18.23
N ILE A 286 -4.96 6.16 19.09
CA ILE A 286 -5.52 5.08 19.90
C ILE A 286 -5.96 5.57 21.29
N GLU A 287 -5.57 6.78 21.69
CA GLU A 287 -5.99 7.39 22.97
C GLU A 287 -7.50 7.69 23.02
N VAL A 288 -8.15 7.80 21.86
CA VAL A 288 -9.58 8.15 21.74
C VAL A 288 -10.37 7.02 21.06
N PRO A 289 -11.67 6.87 21.38
CA PRO A 289 -12.51 5.83 20.75
C PRO A 289 -12.59 5.94 19.23
N VAL A 290 -12.69 7.17 18.71
CA VAL A 290 -12.74 7.49 17.28
C VAL A 290 -11.78 8.63 17.01
N PHE A 291 -10.85 8.43 16.10
CA PHE A 291 -9.84 9.42 15.76
C PHE A 291 -10.10 10.07 14.40
N HIS A 292 -9.94 11.38 14.31
CA HIS A 292 -10.06 12.14 13.07
C HIS A 292 -8.69 12.26 12.37
N TYR A 293 -8.47 11.45 11.35
CA TYR A 293 -7.33 11.58 10.48
C TYR A 293 -7.53 12.75 9.52
N SER A 294 -6.91 13.89 9.79
CA SER A 294 -7.02 15.10 8.97
C SER A 294 -5.69 15.46 8.30
N ARG A 295 -5.76 16.16 7.17
CA ARG A 295 -4.56 16.70 6.50
C ARG A 295 -3.77 17.63 7.42
N ARG A 296 -4.48 18.39 8.27
CA ARG A 296 -3.86 19.30 9.26
C ARG A 296 -3.04 18.51 10.29
N TRP A 297 -3.59 17.41 10.80
CA TRP A 297 -2.89 16.54 11.73
C TRP A 297 -1.66 15.93 11.10
N LEU A 298 -1.79 15.36 9.88
CA LEU A 298 -0.67 14.76 9.14
C LEU A 298 0.46 15.77 8.90
N ARG A 299 0.14 17.00 8.50
CA ARG A 299 1.14 18.07 8.33
C ARG A 299 1.86 18.40 9.64
N LYS A 300 1.13 18.44 10.76
CA LYS A 300 1.74 18.64 12.09
C LYS A 300 2.74 17.53 12.41
N GLN A 301 2.39 16.26 12.15
CA GLN A 301 3.32 15.14 12.35
C GLN A 301 4.55 15.25 11.42
N ALA A 302 4.35 15.60 10.16
CA ALA A 302 5.45 15.80 9.22
C ALA A 302 6.38 16.96 9.65
N ALA A 303 5.84 18.09 10.10
CA ALA A 303 6.63 19.22 10.58
C ALA A 303 7.47 18.83 11.82
N ASN A 304 6.87 18.16 12.79
CA ASN A 304 7.57 17.66 13.97
C ASN A 304 8.74 16.72 13.60
N ASN A 305 8.58 15.93 12.53
CA ASN A 305 9.64 15.03 12.04
C ASN A 305 10.71 15.76 11.20
N MET A 306 10.41 16.92 10.62
CA MET A 306 11.38 17.72 9.83
C MET A 306 12.23 18.65 10.67
N GLU A 307 11.73 19.16 11.81
CA GLU A 307 12.50 19.92 12.80
C GLU A 307 13.45 19.01 13.59
N ARG A 308 14.29 18.25 12.86
CA ARG A 308 15.23 17.32 13.47
C ARG A 308 16.30 18.09 14.23
N SER A 309 16.18 18.12 15.55
CA SER A 309 17.26 18.55 16.45
C SER A 309 18.47 17.60 16.35
N ALA A 310 19.65 18.06 16.78
CA ALA A 310 20.83 17.20 16.86
C ALA A 310 20.58 15.93 17.72
N GLU A 311 19.69 16.02 18.70
CA GLU A 311 19.26 14.93 19.58
C GLU A 311 18.45 13.87 18.81
N GLN A 312 17.51 14.28 17.95
CA GLN A 312 16.76 13.34 17.10
C GLN A 312 17.63 12.62 16.08
N ILE A 313 18.67 13.29 15.57
CA ILE A 313 19.67 12.65 14.69
C ILE A 313 20.49 11.62 15.49
N LYS A 314 20.85 11.94 16.73
CA LYS A 314 21.52 10.99 17.64
C LYS A 314 20.64 9.78 17.90
N MET A 315 19.38 9.99 18.28
CA MET A 315 18.38 8.94 18.53
C MET A 315 18.19 8.04 17.29
N ALA A 316 18.08 8.62 16.10
CA ALA A 316 17.95 7.85 14.86
C ALA A 316 19.15 6.92 14.56
N ARG A 317 20.32 7.20 15.13
CA ARG A 317 21.52 6.32 15.05
C ARG A 317 21.52 5.21 16.10
N GLN A 318 20.85 5.42 17.24
CA GLN A 318 20.72 4.46 18.34
C GLN A 318 19.60 3.47 18.13
N MET A 319 18.69 3.82 17.22
CA MET A 319 17.55 2.99 16.84
C MET A 319 17.82 2.22 15.56
N ASN A 320 17.20 1.06 15.47
CA ASN A 320 17.21 0.24 14.29
C ASN A 320 15.76 -0.16 13.95
N LEU A 321 15.43 -0.18 12.67
CA LEU A 321 14.15 -0.72 12.23
C LEU A 321 14.33 -2.21 11.93
N PRO A 322 13.77 -3.12 12.76
CA PRO A 322 13.86 -4.56 12.47
C PRO A 322 13.31 -4.86 11.07
N ALA A 323 14.05 -5.65 10.28
CA ALA A 323 13.68 -5.97 8.90
C ALA A 323 12.25 -6.57 8.80
N SER A 324 11.85 -7.38 9.80
CA SER A 324 10.50 -7.96 9.88
C SER A 324 9.38 -6.93 10.05
N LEU A 325 9.68 -5.72 10.52
CA LEU A 325 8.71 -4.66 10.78
C LEU A 325 8.76 -3.52 9.76
N ALA A 326 9.78 -3.49 8.90
CA ALA A 326 9.94 -2.42 7.91
C ALA A 326 8.73 -2.32 6.97
N ILE A 327 8.26 -3.44 6.43
CA ILE A 327 7.10 -3.48 5.54
C ILE A 327 5.79 -3.17 6.28
N PRO A 328 5.45 -3.84 7.41
CA PRO A 328 4.25 -3.50 8.18
C PRO A 328 4.16 -2.02 8.54
N LEU A 329 5.21 -1.43 9.09
CA LEU A 329 5.20 -0.02 9.49
C LEU A 329 5.03 0.93 8.30
N ARG A 330 5.64 0.62 7.16
CA ARG A 330 5.43 1.37 5.93
C ARG A 330 3.99 1.31 5.44
N VAL A 331 3.37 0.13 5.44
CA VAL A 331 1.97 -0.04 5.02
C VAL A 331 1.04 0.71 5.96
N ILE A 332 1.24 0.61 7.27
CA ILE A 332 0.49 1.37 8.28
C ILE A 332 0.65 2.88 8.04
N ALA A 333 1.86 3.36 7.81
CA ALA A 333 2.11 4.78 7.51
C ALA A 333 1.39 5.24 6.23
N SER A 334 1.35 4.40 5.18
CA SER A 334 0.61 4.68 3.96
C SER A 334 -0.91 4.71 4.21
N THR A 335 -1.43 3.77 5.01
CA THR A 335 -2.83 3.73 5.44
C THR A 335 -3.21 5.02 6.19
N VAL A 336 -2.39 5.47 7.14
CA VAL A 336 -2.56 6.73 7.86
C VAL A 336 -2.56 7.93 6.91
N ALA A 337 -1.62 7.97 5.96
CA ALA A 337 -1.53 9.07 5.00
C ALA A 337 -2.76 9.15 4.08
N ILE A 338 -3.27 8.01 3.60
CA ILE A 338 -4.49 7.97 2.80
C ILE A 338 -5.72 8.34 3.62
N SER A 339 -5.81 7.86 4.87
CA SER A 339 -6.91 8.23 5.78
C SER A 339 -6.93 9.73 6.08
N ALA A 340 -5.76 10.36 6.18
CA ALA A 340 -5.67 11.81 6.30
C ALA A 340 -6.05 12.56 5.00
N GLN A 341 -5.87 11.95 3.82
CA GLN A 341 -6.39 12.49 2.55
C GLN A 341 -7.91 12.36 2.45
N LEU A 342 -8.46 11.25 2.96
CA LEU A 342 -9.91 11.04 3.10
C LEU A 342 -10.54 12.04 4.08
N ASP A 343 -9.76 12.59 5.01
CA ASP A 343 -10.25 13.46 6.10
C ASP A 343 -11.35 12.75 6.89
N CYS A 344 -11.07 11.53 7.38
CA CYS A 344 -12.04 10.59 7.91
C CYS A 344 -11.90 10.31 9.41
N HIS A 345 -13.00 9.86 10.03
CA HIS A 345 -13.06 9.40 11.40
C HIS A 345 -13.01 7.87 11.43
N VAL A 346 -12.08 7.30 12.20
CA VAL A 346 -11.87 5.86 12.27
C VAL A 346 -11.85 5.39 13.72
N PRO A 347 -12.59 4.31 14.08
CA PRO A 347 -12.56 3.71 15.42
C PRO A 347 -11.30 2.84 15.60
N VAL A 348 -10.12 3.44 15.36
CA VAL A 348 -8.84 2.72 15.29
C VAL A 348 -8.48 2.04 16.62
N ARG A 349 -8.94 2.58 17.77
CA ARG A 349 -8.77 1.96 19.09
C ARG A 349 -9.36 0.55 19.13
N ALA A 350 -10.65 0.43 18.83
CA ALA A 350 -11.36 -0.84 18.84
C ALA A 350 -10.75 -1.83 17.84
N MET A 351 -10.37 -1.34 16.65
CA MET A 351 -9.73 -2.17 15.63
C MET A 351 -8.35 -2.68 16.06
N THR A 352 -7.58 -1.87 16.77
CA THR A 352 -6.27 -2.29 17.32
C THR A 352 -6.46 -3.34 18.40
N GLU A 353 -7.46 -3.18 19.27
CA GLU A 353 -7.80 -4.15 20.33
C GLU A 353 -8.23 -5.50 19.75
N GLU A 354 -8.97 -5.50 18.65
CA GLU A 354 -9.51 -6.70 18.03
C GLU A 354 -8.52 -7.41 17.09
N LEU A 355 -7.79 -6.64 16.26
CA LEU A 355 -7.07 -7.17 15.12
C LEU A 355 -5.54 -7.20 15.27
N ILE A 356 -4.97 -6.45 16.22
CA ILE A 356 -3.51 -6.44 16.40
C ILE A 356 -3.11 -7.45 17.47
N PRO A 357 -2.38 -8.52 17.09
CA PRO A 357 -1.92 -9.54 18.05
C PRO A 357 -1.09 -8.92 19.18
N GLY A 358 -1.28 -9.40 20.41
CA GLY A 358 -0.53 -8.97 21.58
C GLY A 358 -0.98 -7.65 22.22
N PHE A 359 -1.90 -6.89 21.59
CA PHE A 359 -2.40 -5.64 22.17
C PHE A 359 -3.35 -5.88 23.36
N ALA A 360 -4.25 -6.85 23.24
CA ALA A 360 -5.20 -7.20 24.29
C ALA A 360 -4.63 -8.20 25.33
N ASP A 361 -3.42 -8.72 25.11
CA ASP A 361 -2.77 -9.65 26.04
C ASP A 361 -2.49 -8.97 27.39
N PRO A 362 -2.56 -9.71 28.51
CA PRO A 362 -2.14 -9.18 29.81
C PRO A 362 -0.67 -8.72 29.75
N VAL A 363 -0.43 -7.52 30.26
CA VAL A 363 0.92 -6.91 30.32
C VAL A 363 1.56 -7.19 31.67
#